data_e7195b315da069120c159bf6c9cf91ab
#
_entry.id   e7195b315da069120c159bf6c9cf91ab
#
_cell.length_a   1.000
_cell.length_b   1.000
_cell.length_c   1.000
_cell.angle_alpha   90.00
_cell.angle_beta   90.00
_cell.angle_gamma   90.00
#
_symmetry.space_group_name_H-M   'P 1'
#
loop_
_entity.id
_entity.type
_entity.pdbx_description
1 polymer ?
#
loop_
_entity_poly.entity_id
_entity_poly.type
_entity_poly.pdbx_seq_one_letter_code
_entity_poly.pdbx_strand_id
1 'polypeptide(L)'
;MPRIRTIKPEFWDSPGTARASLRARLFYIAMWNWADDYGIGTASPRQLLSFAFPNDLDVTDAEFPCLRTEVADAYDVVFYEVDGRPYYAIPSWDKHQKNERRAQGRYPGPDKAERFMHGTSAQAHGSSGTGT
;
A
#
# COMPACT_ATOMS: atom_id res chain seq x y z
N MET A 1 4.16 14.00 5.42
CA MET A 1 3.50 14.98 4.55
C MET A 1 3.32 14.42 3.15
N PRO A 2 2.10 14.44 2.62
CA PRO A 2 1.87 13.92 1.26
C PRO A 2 2.69 14.67 0.20
N ARG A 3 3.05 13.96 -0.85
CA ARG A 3 3.91 14.51 -1.89
C ARG A 3 3.35 14.24 -3.27
N ILE A 4 3.70 15.11 -4.21
CA ILE A 4 3.35 14.92 -5.61
C ILE A 4 4.14 13.73 -6.15
N ARG A 5 3.45 12.84 -6.89
CA ARG A 5 4.08 11.67 -7.49
C ARG A 5 3.71 11.62 -8.97
N THR A 6 4.45 10.81 -9.71
CA THR A 6 4.21 10.64 -11.15
C THR A 6 3.51 9.31 -11.42
N ILE A 7 2.77 9.28 -12.53
CA ILE A 7 2.10 8.06 -12.99
C ILE A 7 2.65 7.74 -14.38
N LYS A 8 3.30 6.59 -14.51
CA LYS A 8 3.79 6.15 -15.81
C LYS A 8 2.64 5.60 -16.63
N PRO A 9 2.62 5.86 -17.94
CA PRO A 9 1.52 5.35 -18.78
C PRO A 9 1.33 3.85 -18.69
N GLU A 10 2.38 3.09 -18.48
CA GLU A 10 2.31 1.64 -18.39
C GLU A 10 1.47 1.14 -17.22
N PHE A 11 1.26 2.00 -16.21
CA PHE A 11 0.41 1.64 -15.09
C PHE A 11 -0.99 1.22 -15.54
N TRP A 12 -1.53 1.93 -16.52
CA TRP A 12 -2.95 1.79 -16.88
C TRP A 12 -3.29 0.43 -17.50
N ASP A 13 -2.36 -0.21 -18.19
CA ASP A 13 -2.61 -1.52 -18.77
C ASP A 13 -1.78 -2.62 -18.13
N SER A 14 -1.23 -2.38 -16.94
CA SER A 14 -0.48 -3.40 -16.25
C SER A 14 -1.41 -4.54 -15.80
N PRO A 15 -0.87 -5.76 -15.65
CA PRO A 15 -1.69 -6.89 -15.19
C PRO A 15 -2.35 -6.66 -13.83
N GLY A 16 -1.65 -5.99 -12.93
CA GLY A 16 -2.21 -5.69 -11.61
C GLY A 16 -3.42 -4.77 -11.73
N THR A 17 -3.29 -3.69 -12.50
CA THR A 17 -4.39 -2.76 -12.71
C THR A 17 -5.58 -3.44 -13.37
N ALA A 18 -5.33 -4.37 -14.30
CA ALA A 18 -6.39 -5.10 -14.95
C ALA A 18 -7.24 -5.92 -13.96
N ARG A 19 -6.62 -6.39 -12.88
CA ARG A 19 -7.31 -7.19 -11.87
C ARG A 19 -7.97 -6.36 -10.78
N ALA A 20 -7.47 -5.15 -10.54
CA ALA A 20 -7.92 -4.33 -9.42
C ALA A 20 -9.23 -3.61 -9.74
N SER A 21 -10.09 -3.47 -8.74
CA SER A 21 -11.30 -2.66 -8.88
C SER A 21 -10.92 -1.20 -9.06
N LEU A 22 -11.85 -0.40 -9.58
CA LEU A 22 -11.61 1.03 -9.75
C LEU A 22 -11.26 1.69 -8.42
N ARG A 23 -11.94 1.31 -7.36
CA ARG A 23 -11.67 1.84 -6.02
C ARG A 23 -10.26 1.48 -5.55
N ALA A 24 -9.84 0.25 -5.77
CA ALA A 24 -8.50 -0.19 -5.39
C ALA A 24 -7.42 0.53 -6.18
N ARG A 25 -7.66 0.82 -7.47
CA ARG A 25 -6.70 1.57 -8.28
C ARG A 25 -6.49 2.98 -7.72
N LEU A 26 -7.58 3.67 -7.39
CA LEU A 26 -7.50 4.99 -6.79
C LEU A 26 -6.81 4.94 -5.44
N PHE A 27 -7.13 3.96 -4.64
CA PHE A 27 -6.51 3.78 -3.34
C PHE A 27 -5.00 3.60 -3.47
N TYR A 28 -4.56 2.77 -4.40
CA TYR A 28 -3.15 2.51 -4.63
C TYR A 28 -2.41 3.80 -5.05
N ILE A 29 -2.99 4.58 -5.96
CA ILE A 29 -2.39 5.84 -6.38
C ILE A 29 -2.28 6.80 -5.20
N ALA A 30 -3.32 6.88 -4.35
CA ALA A 30 -3.27 7.72 -3.16
C ALA A 30 -2.15 7.27 -2.20
N MET A 31 -1.87 5.98 -2.14
CA MET A 31 -0.78 5.47 -1.32
C MET A 31 0.58 5.99 -1.77
N TRP A 32 0.75 6.29 -3.06
CA TRP A 32 1.99 6.90 -3.55
C TRP A 32 2.18 8.29 -2.96
N ASN A 33 1.10 9.08 -2.92
CA ASN A 33 1.17 10.43 -2.36
C ASN A 33 1.42 10.39 -0.85
N TRP A 34 0.87 9.39 -0.17
CA TRP A 34 0.97 9.26 1.28
C TRP A 34 2.34 8.73 1.73
N ALA A 35 3.00 7.93 0.89
CA ALA A 35 4.26 7.28 1.21
C ALA A 35 5.41 8.28 1.36
N ASP A 36 6.43 7.90 2.10
CA ASP A 36 7.67 8.67 2.13
C ASP A 36 8.44 8.47 0.82
N ASP A 37 9.62 9.07 0.70
CA ASP A 37 10.38 9.03 -0.54
C ASP A 37 10.99 7.65 -0.82
N TYR A 38 10.76 6.68 0.04
CA TYR A 38 11.21 5.30 -0.13
C TYR A 38 10.06 4.34 -0.36
N GLY A 39 8.85 4.86 -0.53
CA GLY A 39 7.68 4.04 -0.82
C GLY A 39 7.06 3.38 0.39
N ILE A 40 7.34 3.90 1.58
CA ILE A 40 6.82 3.35 2.83
C ILE A 40 5.87 4.36 3.46
N GLY A 41 4.70 3.90 3.87
CA GLY A 41 3.72 4.76 4.50
C GLY A 41 3.06 4.09 5.69
N THR A 42 2.41 4.90 6.52
CA THR A 42 1.60 4.37 7.61
C THR A 42 0.31 3.81 7.05
N ALA A 43 -0.19 2.74 7.67
CA ALA A 43 -1.37 2.03 7.16
C ALA A 43 -2.52 2.03 8.16
N SER A 44 -2.67 3.11 8.93
CA SER A 44 -3.82 3.28 9.79
C SER A 44 -5.07 3.40 8.92
N PRO A 45 -6.08 2.51 9.08
CA PRO A 45 -7.24 2.51 8.19
C PRO A 45 -7.94 3.86 8.10
N ARG A 46 -8.25 4.46 9.24
CA ARG A 46 -8.98 5.71 9.26
C ARG A 46 -8.21 6.83 8.56
N GLN A 47 -6.93 6.96 8.87
CA GLN A 47 -6.12 8.04 8.31
C GLN A 47 -5.93 7.87 6.82
N LEU A 48 -5.60 6.66 6.40
CA LEU A 48 -5.31 6.40 5.00
C LEU A 48 -6.57 6.53 4.13
N LEU A 49 -7.70 6.00 4.61
CA LEU A 49 -8.95 6.12 3.87
C LEU A 49 -9.44 7.56 3.82
N SER A 50 -9.27 8.32 4.89
CA SER A 50 -9.65 9.73 4.89
C SER A 50 -8.82 10.53 3.91
N PHE A 51 -7.55 10.16 3.76
CA PHE A 51 -6.69 10.82 2.79
C PHE A 51 -7.10 10.46 1.36
N ALA A 52 -7.35 9.18 1.09
CA ALA A 52 -7.62 8.72 -0.27
C ALA A 52 -9.03 9.04 -0.74
N PHE A 53 -10.01 9.01 0.18
CA PHE A 53 -11.43 9.16 -0.17
C PHE A 53 -12.11 10.17 0.75
N PRO A 54 -11.65 11.43 0.75
CA PRO A 54 -12.22 12.42 1.67
C PRO A 54 -13.66 12.81 1.35
N ASN A 55 -14.11 12.53 0.13
CA ASN A 55 -15.45 12.92 -0.32
C ASN A 55 -16.41 11.74 -0.45
N ASP A 56 -15.98 10.54 -0.05
CA ASP A 56 -16.75 9.32 -0.31
C ASP A 56 -17.18 8.70 1.02
N LEU A 57 -18.35 9.11 1.50
CA LEU A 57 -18.83 8.69 2.80
C LEU A 57 -19.14 7.19 2.88
N ASP A 58 -19.34 6.55 1.73
CA ASP A 58 -19.58 5.11 1.67
C ASP A 58 -18.31 4.28 1.81
N VAL A 59 -17.13 4.91 1.75
CA VAL A 59 -15.87 4.20 1.97
C VAL A 59 -15.52 4.34 3.44
N THR A 60 -15.81 3.30 4.20
CA THR A 60 -15.63 3.31 5.64
C THR A 60 -14.47 2.42 6.07
N ASP A 61 -14.12 2.47 7.35
CA ASP A 61 -13.04 1.65 7.88
C ASP A 61 -13.30 0.15 7.64
N ALA A 62 -14.56 -0.26 7.54
CA ALA A 62 -14.89 -1.65 7.28
C ALA A 62 -14.44 -2.12 5.90
N GLU A 63 -14.25 -1.18 4.96
CA GLU A 63 -13.78 -1.49 3.61
C GLU A 63 -12.27 -1.71 3.54
N PHE A 64 -11.55 -1.29 4.56
CA PHE A 64 -10.09 -1.29 4.52
C PHE A 64 -9.50 -2.68 4.30
N PRO A 65 -9.94 -3.74 5.01
CA PRO A 65 -9.36 -5.07 4.79
C PRO A 65 -9.49 -5.53 3.34
N CYS A 66 -10.62 -5.25 2.69
CA CYS A 66 -10.82 -5.63 1.29
C CYS A 66 -9.90 -4.83 0.36
N LEU A 67 -9.78 -3.53 0.58
CA LEU A 67 -8.90 -2.71 -0.23
C LEU A 67 -7.45 -3.10 -0.04
N ARG A 68 -7.04 -3.39 1.20
CA ARG A 68 -5.69 -3.85 1.48
C ARG A 68 -5.40 -5.15 0.73
N THR A 69 -6.34 -6.09 0.76
CA THR A 69 -6.20 -7.35 0.07
C THR A 69 -6.06 -7.16 -1.43
N GLU A 70 -6.92 -6.34 -2.03
CA GLU A 70 -6.86 -6.09 -3.47
C GLU A 70 -5.53 -5.47 -3.89
N VAL A 71 -5.08 -4.47 -3.15
CA VAL A 71 -3.84 -3.77 -3.47
C VAL A 71 -2.65 -4.70 -3.29
N ALA A 72 -2.65 -5.50 -2.24
CA ALA A 72 -1.58 -6.46 -2.01
C ALA A 72 -1.52 -7.49 -3.14
N ASP A 73 -2.68 -8.02 -3.54
CA ASP A 73 -2.74 -9.03 -4.59
C ASP A 73 -2.42 -8.48 -5.98
N ALA A 74 -2.87 -7.26 -6.26
CA ALA A 74 -2.70 -6.68 -7.59
C ALA A 74 -1.31 -6.07 -7.79
N TYR A 75 -0.73 -5.49 -6.76
CA TYR A 75 0.48 -4.69 -6.90
C TYR A 75 1.61 -5.13 -5.99
N ASP A 76 1.45 -6.24 -5.31
CA ASP A 76 2.46 -6.83 -4.43
C ASP A 76 2.90 -5.92 -3.29
N VAL A 77 2.01 -5.03 -2.86
CA VAL A 77 2.27 -4.17 -1.71
C VAL A 77 2.35 -5.02 -0.45
N VAL A 78 3.35 -4.77 0.37
CA VAL A 78 3.57 -5.50 1.61
C VAL A 78 3.02 -4.68 2.77
N PHE A 79 2.12 -5.26 3.55
CA PHE A 79 1.59 -4.64 4.76
C PHE A 79 2.19 -5.35 5.98
N TYR A 80 2.67 -4.58 6.94
CA TYR A 80 3.39 -5.14 8.08
C TYR A 80 3.23 -4.25 9.30
N GLU A 81 3.71 -4.75 10.44
CA GLU A 81 3.57 -4.07 11.71
C GLU A 81 4.92 -3.99 12.41
N VAL A 82 5.24 -2.83 12.95
CA VAL A 82 6.45 -2.59 13.74
C VAL A 82 6.04 -1.83 15.00
N ASP A 83 6.39 -2.37 16.17
CA ASP A 83 6.04 -1.76 17.46
C ASP A 83 4.54 -1.48 17.58
N GLY A 84 3.72 -2.41 17.08
CA GLY A 84 2.28 -2.30 17.15
C GLY A 84 1.66 -1.31 16.18
N ARG A 85 2.45 -0.73 15.28
CA ARG A 85 1.97 0.25 14.30
C ARG A 85 1.97 -0.36 12.89
N PRO A 86 0.90 -0.14 12.11
CA PRO A 86 0.83 -0.69 10.77
C PRO A 86 1.52 0.21 9.74
N TYR A 87 2.18 -0.44 8.79
CA TYR A 87 2.86 0.23 7.68
C TYR A 87 2.63 -0.54 6.39
N TYR A 88 2.97 0.09 5.26
CA TYR A 88 3.05 -0.60 3.99
C TYR A 88 4.33 -0.21 3.26
N ALA A 89 4.77 -1.09 2.37
CA ALA A 89 5.90 -0.81 1.51
C ALA A 89 5.51 -1.16 0.07
N ILE A 90 5.78 -0.25 -0.85
CA ILE A 90 5.50 -0.44 -2.27
C ILE A 90 6.75 -1.00 -2.93
N PRO A 91 6.67 -2.22 -3.50
CA PRO A 91 7.86 -2.83 -4.10
C PRO A 91 8.28 -2.08 -5.35
N SER A 92 9.57 -2.14 -5.63
CA SER A 92 10.14 -1.52 -6.83
C SER A 92 9.85 -0.02 -6.91
N TRP A 93 9.79 0.63 -5.76
CA TRP A 93 9.49 2.07 -5.70
C TRP A 93 10.39 2.90 -6.61
N ASP A 94 11.69 2.61 -6.61
CA ASP A 94 12.64 3.38 -7.40
C ASP A 94 12.42 3.23 -8.90
N LYS A 95 11.78 2.17 -9.34
CA LYS A 95 11.44 1.98 -10.74
C LYS A 95 10.22 2.79 -11.14
N HIS A 96 9.35 3.09 -10.18
CA HIS A 96 8.11 3.80 -10.45
C HIS A 96 8.21 5.29 -10.21
N GLN A 97 9.07 5.71 -9.28
CA GLN A 97 9.20 7.10 -8.89
C GLN A 97 10.67 7.49 -8.90
N LYS A 98 10.98 8.59 -9.60
CA LYS A 98 12.34 9.12 -9.61
C LYS A 98 12.42 10.27 -8.64
N ASN A 99 13.24 10.11 -7.63
CA ASN A 99 13.45 11.15 -6.63
C ASN A 99 14.92 11.56 -6.68
N GLU A 100 15.19 12.69 -7.29
CA GLU A 100 16.57 13.19 -7.35
C GLU A 100 17.06 13.62 -5.98
N ARG A 101 16.15 14.14 -5.17
CA ARG A 101 16.47 14.53 -3.81
C ARG A 101 15.47 13.88 -2.88
N ARG A 102 15.93 12.84 -2.19
CA ARG A 102 15.09 12.14 -1.24
C ARG A 102 15.25 12.76 0.13
N ALA A 103 14.12 12.98 0.79
CA ALA A 103 14.16 13.25 2.21
C ALA A 103 14.63 11.99 2.93
N GLN A 104 15.14 12.14 4.14
CA GLN A 104 15.50 10.99 4.94
C GLN A 104 14.25 10.14 5.18
N GLY A 105 14.41 8.82 5.13
CA GLY A 105 13.30 7.91 5.38
C GLY A 105 12.72 8.12 6.77
N ARG A 106 11.39 8.12 6.86
CA ARG A 106 10.68 8.42 8.10
C ARG A 106 10.19 7.17 8.81
N TYR A 107 10.04 6.08 8.11
CA TYR A 107 9.35 4.91 8.62
C TYR A 107 10.21 3.66 8.54
N PRO A 108 10.00 2.69 9.45
CA PRO A 108 10.76 1.45 9.38
C PRO A 108 10.33 0.61 8.17
N GLY A 109 11.30 -0.06 7.54
CA GLY A 109 11.03 -0.90 6.39
C GLY A 109 10.55 -2.30 6.80
N PRO A 110 10.18 -3.13 5.80
CA PRO A 110 9.69 -4.48 6.07
C PRO A 110 10.73 -5.38 6.73
N ASP A 111 12.01 -5.06 6.62
CA ASP A 111 13.08 -5.82 7.28
C ASP A 111 12.96 -5.77 8.79
N LYS A 112 12.23 -4.78 9.33
CA LYS A 112 12.01 -4.65 10.76
C LYS A 112 10.63 -5.15 11.19
N ALA A 113 9.88 -5.78 10.28
CA ALA A 113 8.53 -6.20 10.57
C ALA A 113 8.49 -7.24 11.69
N GLU A 114 7.59 -7.02 12.62
CA GLU A 114 7.31 -8.00 13.68
C GLU A 114 6.21 -8.94 13.25
N ARG A 115 5.34 -8.47 12.34
CA ARG A 115 4.24 -9.26 11.83
C ARG A 115 3.88 -8.74 10.45
N PHE A 116 3.57 -9.67 9.54
CA PHE A 116 3.07 -9.30 8.22
C PHE A 116 1.56 -9.46 8.21
N MET A 117 0.90 -8.51 7.56
CA MET A 117 -0.52 -8.53 7.38
C MET A 117 -0.84 -9.23 6.07
N HIS A 118 -2.05 -9.10 5.59
CA HIS A 118 -2.41 -9.73 4.34
C HIS A 118 -1.52 -9.24 3.19
N GLY A 119 -1.30 -10.11 2.22
CA GLY A 119 -0.53 -9.81 1.02
C GLY A 119 0.84 -10.43 1.01
N THR A 120 1.32 -10.90 2.14
CA THR A 120 2.53 -11.69 2.17
C THR A 120 2.12 -13.13 2.28
N SER A 121 2.62 -13.90 1.42
CA SER A 121 2.27 -15.28 1.50
C SER A 121 2.99 -15.96 2.55
N ALA A 122 2.69 -15.96 3.19
CA ALA A 122 3.25 -16.71 3.99
C ALA A 122 2.19 -17.30 4.70
N GLN A 123 2.10 -16.81 3.95
CA GLN A 123 1.28 -16.88 4.32
C GLN A 123 1.01 -17.61 4.20
N ALA A 124 1.50 -17.75 3.84
CA ALA A 124 1.04 -18.02 3.94
C ALA A 124 0.84 -18.82 4.05
N HIS A 125 1.18 -19.01 3.96
CA HIS A 125 0.72 -19.37 4.25
C HIS A 125 0.28 -19.72 4.48
N GLY A 126 0.66 -20.15 4.27
CA GLY A 126 -0.05 -20.16 4.72
C GLY A 126 -0.57 -20.57 4.77
N SER A 127 -0.56 -20.74 4.78
CA SER A 127 -1.28 -20.72 5.06
C SER A 127 -1.83 -21.03 5.10
N SER A 128 -1.77 -21.30 5.01
CA SER A 128 -2.48 -21.21 5.25
C SER A 128 -3.00 -21.45 5.37
N GLY A 129 -2.75 -21.70 5.21
CA GLY A 129 -3.39 -21.45 5.57
C GLY A 129 -3.90 -21.60 5.57
N THR A 130 -3.89 -21.67 5.48
CA THR A 130 -4.47 -21.37 5.68
C THR A 130 -5.00 -21.18 5.81
N GLY A 131 -4.72 -21.22 5.66
CA GLY A 131 -5.19 -20.60 5.91
C GLY A 131 -5.53 -20.48 5.87
N THR A 132 -5.32 -20.43 6.02
CA THR A 132 -5.64 -19.90 6.03
C THR A 132 -5.84 -19.88 6.13
#